data_4bc492ff5beaa3051c22e9ba7943bbbc
#
_entry.id   4bc492ff5beaa3051c22e9ba7943bbbc
#
_cell.length_a   1.000
_cell.length_b   1.000
_cell.length_c   1.000
_cell.angle_alpha   90.00
_cell.angle_beta   90.00
_cell.angle_gamma   90.00
#
_symmetry.space_group_name_H-M   'P 1'
#
loop_
_entity.id
_entity.type
_entity.pdbx_description
1 polymer ?
#
loop_
_entity_poly.entity_id
_entity_poly.type
_entity_poly.pdbx_seq_one_letter_code
_entity_poly.pdbx_strand_id
1 'polypeptide(L)'
;MAVLMLSALTFSACGDDEDGGNGSQSGQVDKKNKNANVPSAANGYNKAIQRREFPALKQGGKQKVLVYRMKSTAYDKDGVNFSVEWDCNKRSQRWTCYQMHRGYSGKYSRVSNFYFDTTNLTADEYYDEFNYFPGYDRGHICPSGDRTASEEMNAQTFVMTNMQPQYHQFNGYDDSGNSGLWVRMENQLRKWADKLSVTDTIFVCKGGTIDSEANIITRINGKLIVPKYFYMAILRKSSFGYAGMAFWSDQTKSWRMNETLHSHAISISELEKRTGIDFFCNLPDDVEAQVEKTFNSSVWSGL
;
A
#
# COMPACT_ATOMS: atom_id res chain seq x y z
N MET A 1 -6.09 -11.34 51.38
CA MET A 1 -7.23 -11.02 50.52
C MET A 1 -7.00 -9.63 49.98
N ALA A 2 -6.47 -9.52 48.77
CA ALA A 2 -6.29 -8.25 48.06
C ALA A 2 -7.27 -8.21 46.91
N VAL A 3 -8.18 -7.25 46.97
CA VAL A 3 -9.21 -7.02 45.95
C VAL A 3 -8.59 -6.17 44.84
N LEU A 4 -8.40 -6.74 43.64
CA LEU A 4 -8.08 -6.00 42.44
C LEU A 4 -9.34 -5.31 41.93
N MET A 5 -9.37 -4.00 41.96
CA MET A 5 -10.38 -3.21 41.22
C MET A 5 -9.99 -3.14 39.74
N LEU A 6 -10.83 -3.73 38.91
CA LEU A 6 -10.75 -3.64 37.44
C LEU A 6 -11.55 -2.40 37.03
N SER A 7 -10.88 -1.33 36.62
CA SER A 7 -11.54 -0.15 36.06
C SER A 7 -11.89 -0.43 34.58
N ALA A 8 -13.19 -0.65 34.33
CA ALA A 8 -13.73 -0.70 32.98
C ALA A 8 -13.81 0.72 32.42
N LEU A 9 -13.03 1.03 31.40
CA LEU A 9 -13.19 2.21 30.57
C LEU A 9 -14.28 1.93 29.52
N THR A 10 -15.45 2.51 29.72
CA THR A 10 -16.52 2.52 28.72
C THR A 10 -16.20 3.56 27.65
N PHE A 11 -15.93 3.11 26.44
CA PHE A 11 -15.89 3.98 25.27
C PHE A 11 -17.30 4.18 24.73
N SER A 12 -17.75 5.43 24.72
CA SER A 12 -19.00 5.85 24.07
C SER A 12 -18.81 5.79 22.56
N ALA A 13 -19.59 4.97 21.88
CA ALA A 13 -19.69 4.96 20.44
C ALA A 13 -20.51 6.18 20.00
N CYS A 14 -19.90 7.11 19.28
CA CYS A 14 -20.63 8.13 18.53
C CYS A 14 -21.07 7.55 17.20
N GLY A 15 -22.38 7.66 16.94
CA GLY A 15 -23.06 7.17 15.76
C GLY A 15 -22.67 7.91 14.49
N ASP A 16 -22.80 7.20 13.38
CA ASP A 16 -22.75 7.74 12.03
C ASP A 16 -24.03 8.54 11.78
N ASP A 17 -23.93 9.87 11.71
CA ASP A 17 -24.99 10.72 11.18
C ASP A 17 -24.78 10.91 9.69
N GLU A 18 -25.68 10.34 8.89
CA GLU A 18 -25.87 10.71 7.48
C GLU A 18 -26.53 12.09 7.45
N ASP A 19 -25.86 13.09 6.88
CA ASP A 19 -26.51 14.32 6.49
C ASP A 19 -26.22 14.69 5.03
N GLY A 20 -27.28 14.73 4.24
CA GLY A 20 -27.30 15.22 2.88
C GLY A 20 -27.37 16.73 2.86
N GLY A 21 -26.32 17.38 2.42
CA GLY A 21 -26.24 18.84 2.28
C GLY A 21 -25.38 19.26 1.10
N ASN A 22 -26.02 19.77 0.07
CA ASN A 22 -25.40 20.45 -1.07
C ASN A 22 -24.84 21.80 -0.62
N GLY A 23 -23.52 21.99 -0.65
CA GLY A 23 -22.88 23.27 -0.34
C GLY A 23 -21.38 23.24 -0.63
N SER A 24 -20.92 24.17 -1.45
CA SER A 24 -19.50 24.46 -1.69
C SER A 24 -18.76 24.67 -0.37
N GLN A 25 -18.01 23.69 0.11
CA GLN A 25 -17.15 23.85 1.28
C GLN A 25 -15.68 23.86 0.86
N SER A 26 -15.04 25.01 1.08
CA SER A 26 -13.60 25.13 1.31
C SER A 26 -13.22 24.12 2.39
N GLY A 27 -12.27 23.21 2.11
CA GLY A 27 -11.90 22.11 3.00
C GLY A 27 -11.55 22.59 4.41
N GLN A 28 -12.45 22.32 5.34
CA GLN A 28 -12.19 22.53 6.76
C GLN A 28 -11.33 21.35 7.23
N VAL A 29 -10.11 21.64 7.66
CA VAL A 29 -9.23 20.64 8.29
C VAL A 29 -9.90 20.16 9.57
N ASP A 30 -10.16 18.88 9.69
CA ASP A 30 -10.67 18.29 10.93
C ASP A 30 -9.68 18.60 12.06
N LYS A 31 -10.16 19.23 13.14
CA LYS A 31 -9.31 19.61 14.30
C LYS A 31 -8.68 18.40 14.99
N LYS A 32 -9.18 17.18 14.72
CA LYS A 32 -8.68 15.90 15.24
C LYS A 32 -7.65 15.24 14.33
N ASN A 33 -7.44 15.76 13.12
CA ASN A 33 -6.46 15.26 12.16
C ASN A 33 -5.84 16.44 11.42
N LYS A 34 -4.58 16.77 11.77
CA LYS A 34 -3.86 17.94 11.26
C LYS A 34 -3.10 17.68 9.98
N ASN A 35 -2.73 16.41 9.72
CA ASN A 35 -1.92 15.99 8.59
C ASN A 35 -2.71 15.28 7.49
N ALA A 36 -4.03 15.14 7.64
CA ALA A 36 -4.91 14.53 6.64
C ALA A 36 -4.74 15.13 5.24
N ASN A 37 -4.79 14.28 4.24
CA ASN A 37 -4.83 14.71 2.85
C ASN A 37 -6.11 15.52 2.58
N VAL A 38 -5.94 16.70 1.99
CA VAL A 38 -7.05 17.61 1.64
C VAL A 38 -7.23 17.67 0.13
N PRO A 39 -8.43 17.35 -0.40
CA PRO A 39 -8.74 17.57 -1.81
C PRO A 39 -8.61 19.05 -2.18
N SER A 40 -7.83 19.34 -3.20
CA SER A 40 -7.51 20.69 -3.65
C SER A 40 -7.40 20.74 -5.18
N ALA A 41 -7.28 21.95 -5.74
CA ALA A 41 -7.03 22.12 -7.17
C ALA A 41 -5.73 21.43 -7.61
N ALA A 42 -4.70 21.41 -6.76
CA ALA A 42 -3.42 20.76 -7.06
C ALA A 42 -3.52 19.23 -7.25
N ASN A 43 -4.53 18.58 -6.65
CA ASN A 43 -4.79 17.15 -6.81
C ASN A 43 -6.14 16.87 -7.51
N GLY A 44 -6.68 17.84 -8.25
CA GLY A 44 -7.93 17.72 -9.00
C GLY A 44 -9.16 17.46 -8.12
N TYR A 45 -9.16 17.90 -6.88
CA TYR A 45 -10.21 17.65 -5.88
C TYR A 45 -10.51 16.15 -5.69
N ASN A 46 -9.49 15.30 -5.82
CA ASN A 46 -9.62 13.86 -5.72
C ASN A 46 -9.91 13.40 -4.29
N LYS A 47 -11.17 13.04 -4.01
CA LYS A 47 -11.60 12.55 -2.68
C LYS A 47 -10.99 11.21 -2.27
N ALA A 48 -10.48 10.41 -3.22
CA ALA A 48 -9.86 9.13 -2.89
C ALA A 48 -8.63 9.28 -1.97
N ILE A 49 -7.93 10.44 -2.02
CA ILE A 49 -6.77 10.70 -1.17
C ILE A 49 -7.07 10.73 0.34
N GLN A 50 -8.35 10.84 0.71
CA GLN A 50 -8.80 10.82 2.11
C GLN A 50 -9.05 9.39 2.65
N ARG A 51 -8.85 8.36 1.83
CA ARG A 51 -8.97 6.97 2.24
C ARG A 51 -7.82 6.58 3.16
N ARG A 52 -8.07 5.66 4.11
CA ARG A 52 -7.12 5.31 5.18
C ARG A 52 -5.85 4.62 4.71
N GLU A 53 -5.85 3.99 3.53
CA GLU A 53 -4.66 3.39 2.93
C GLU A 53 -3.69 4.42 2.36
N PHE A 54 -4.12 5.66 2.15
CA PHE A 54 -3.27 6.70 1.60
C PHE A 54 -2.29 7.23 2.65
N PRO A 55 -1.00 7.33 2.31
CA PRO A 55 -0.06 8.14 3.06
C PRO A 55 -0.21 9.63 2.69
N ALA A 56 0.47 10.50 3.41
CA ALA A 56 0.57 11.90 3.06
C ALA A 56 1.19 12.07 1.66
N LEU A 57 0.53 12.86 0.83
CA LEU A 57 0.99 13.16 -0.51
C LEU A 57 2.26 14.01 -0.46
N LYS A 58 3.22 13.69 -1.32
CA LYS A 58 4.44 14.49 -1.45
C LYS A 58 4.11 15.91 -1.90
N GLN A 59 4.60 16.88 -1.15
CA GLN A 59 4.43 18.29 -1.50
C GLN A 59 5.58 18.77 -2.40
N GLY A 60 5.25 19.59 -3.38
CA GLY A 60 6.20 20.10 -4.37
C GLY A 60 6.67 19.05 -5.37
N GLY A 61 6.96 19.45 -6.59
CA GLY A 61 7.38 18.55 -7.67
C GLY A 61 6.23 18.15 -8.61
N LYS A 62 6.49 17.17 -9.46
CA LYS A 62 5.53 16.70 -10.47
C LYS A 62 5.02 15.30 -10.10
N GLN A 63 4.26 15.20 -9.03
CA GLN A 63 3.59 13.95 -8.65
C GLN A 63 2.15 13.93 -9.17
N LYS A 64 1.70 12.75 -9.60
CA LYS A 64 0.31 12.46 -9.93
C LYS A 64 -0.23 11.35 -9.04
N VAL A 65 -1.44 11.50 -8.54
CA VAL A 65 -2.18 10.42 -7.87
C VAL A 65 -3.05 9.73 -8.92
N LEU A 66 -2.69 8.51 -9.26
CA LEU A 66 -3.41 7.66 -10.21
C LEU A 66 -4.34 6.76 -9.42
N VAL A 67 -5.65 6.84 -9.67
CA VAL A 67 -6.67 6.03 -8.98
C VAL A 67 -7.30 5.08 -9.98
N TYR A 68 -6.98 3.79 -9.86
CA TYR A 68 -7.53 2.74 -10.71
C TYR A 68 -8.88 2.31 -10.17
N ARG A 69 -9.94 2.54 -10.97
CA ARG A 69 -11.32 2.30 -10.55
C ARG A 69 -11.93 1.15 -11.34
N MET A 70 -12.70 0.35 -10.63
CA MET A 70 -13.56 -0.68 -11.18
C MET A 70 -14.89 -0.09 -11.64
N LYS A 71 -15.53 -0.71 -12.61
CA LYS A 71 -16.91 -0.39 -13.00
C LYS A 71 -17.90 -0.79 -11.91
N SER A 72 -17.61 -1.89 -11.19
CA SER A 72 -18.45 -2.40 -10.10
C SER A 72 -18.00 -1.86 -8.75
N THR A 73 -18.96 -1.47 -7.92
CA THR A 73 -18.76 -1.10 -6.52
C THR A 73 -18.95 -2.27 -5.54
N ALA A 74 -19.14 -3.50 -6.05
CA ALA A 74 -19.39 -4.68 -5.23
C ALA A 74 -18.24 -5.05 -4.26
N TYR A 75 -17.02 -4.63 -4.58
CA TYR A 75 -15.82 -4.90 -3.77
C TYR A 75 -15.30 -3.67 -3.02
N ASP A 76 -15.66 -2.49 -3.46
CA ASP A 76 -15.30 -1.22 -2.82
C ASP A 76 -16.40 -0.20 -3.13
N LYS A 77 -16.95 0.46 -2.10
CA LYS A 77 -18.08 1.39 -2.24
C LYS A 77 -17.79 2.56 -3.19
N ASP A 78 -16.51 2.94 -3.30
CA ASP A 78 -16.05 4.02 -4.18
C ASP A 78 -15.49 3.50 -5.50
N GLY A 79 -15.55 2.17 -5.71
CA GLY A 79 -15.04 1.48 -6.88
C GLY A 79 -13.50 1.53 -7.00
N VAL A 80 -12.76 1.81 -5.92
CA VAL A 80 -11.30 1.90 -5.97
C VAL A 80 -10.67 0.52 -5.89
N ASN A 81 -9.89 0.15 -6.88
CA ASN A 81 -9.10 -1.08 -6.87
C ASN A 81 -7.77 -0.87 -6.15
N PHE A 82 -6.98 0.10 -6.58
CA PHE A 82 -5.75 0.57 -5.93
C PHE A 82 -5.41 1.98 -6.43
N SER A 83 -4.47 2.62 -5.75
CA SER A 83 -3.98 3.94 -6.13
C SER A 83 -2.45 4.00 -6.10
N VAL A 84 -1.87 4.87 -6.92
CA VAL A 84 -0.42 5.03 -7.08
C VAL A 84 -0.06 6.51 -6.95
N GLU A 85 0.98 6.86 -6.20
CA GLU A 85 1.65 8.14 -6.35
C GLU A 85 2.81 7.98 -7.32
N TRP A 86 2.68 8.61 -8.47
CA TRP A 86 3.65 8.56 -9.57
C TRP A 86 4.49 9.83 -9.61
N ASP A 87 5.80 9.68 -9.52
CA ASP A 87 6.74 10.77 -9.72
C ASP A 87 7.06 10.91 -11.23
N CYS A 88 6.46 11.91 -11.89
CA CYS A 88 6.61 12.12 -13.32
C CYS A 88 8.05 12.47 -13.74
N ASN A 89 8.84 13.09 -12.87
CA ASN A 89 10.24 13.38 -13.16
C ASN A 89 11.12 12.13 -13.10
N LYS A 90 10.86 11.26 -12.12
CA LYS A 90 11.56 9.98 -11.95
C LYS A 90 11.00 8.88 -12.81
N ARG A 91 9.79 9.09 -13.36
CA ARG A 91 9.02 8.09 -14.11
C ARG A 91 8.93 6.76 -13.38
N SER A 92 8.61 6.86 -12.09
CA SER A 92 8.55 5.73 -11.17
C SER A 92 7.52 5.98 -10.07
N GLN A 93 6.89 4.93 -9.59
CA GLN A 93 5.97 5.05 -8.47
C GLN A 93 6.73 5.25 -7.17
N ARG A 94 6.20 6.11 -6.32
CA ARG A 94 6.66 6.29 -4.94
C ARG A 94 6.05 5.26 -4.03
N TRP A 95 4.75 5.01 -4.18
CA TRP A 95 3.99 3.97 -3.51
C TRP A 95 2.74 3.57 -4.31
N THR A 96 2.22 2.41 -3.97
CA THR A 96 0.89 1.91 -4.34
C THR A 96 0.13 1.56 -3.08
N CYS A 97 -1.12 2.03 -2.94
CA CYS A 97 -1.95 1.73 -1.79
C CYS A 97 -3.30 1.12 -2.19
N TYR A 98 -3.84 0.27 -1.31
CA TYR A 98 -5.08 -0.47 -1.55
C TYR A 98 -5.66 -1.06 -0.26
N GLN A 99 -6.91 -1.50 -0.33
CA GLN A 99 -7.57 -2.22 0.76
C GLN A 99 -7.62 -3.72 0.44
N MET A 100 -7.56 -4.54 1.48
CA MET A 100 -7.82 -5.97 1.41
C MET A 100 -9.00 -6.33 2.31
N HIS A 101 -9.90 -7.13 1.77
CA HIS A 101 -11.04 -7.68 2.48
C HIS A 101 -11.06 -9.19 2.27
N ARG A 102 -11.77 -9.90 3.14
CA ARG A 102 -11.98 -11.33 2.96
C ARG A 102 -12.63 -11.61 1.60
N GLY A 103 -12.07 -12.57 0.86
CA GLY A 103 -12.62 -13.01 -0.43
C GLY A 103 -12.21 -12.18 -1.65
N TYR A 104 -11.19 -11.31 -1.54
CA TYR A 104 -10.64 -10.57 -2.69
C TYR A 104 -9.69 -11.42 -3.55
N SER A 105 -9.24 -12.57 -3.07
CA SER A 105 -8.37 -13.51 -3.78
C SER A 105 -9.06 -14.83 -4.13
N GLY A 106 -8.53 -15.56 -5.09
CA GLY A 106 -8.85 -16.97 -5.36
C GLY A 106 -10.04 -17.24 -6.29
N LYS A 107 -10.67 -16.25 -6.95
CA LYS A 107 -11.85 -16.46 -7.80
C LYS A 107 -11.54 -16.55 -9.30
N TYR A 108 -10.62 -15.71 -9.78
CA TYR A 108 -10.28 -15.61 -11.20
C TYR A 108 -8.82 -15.91 -11.43
N SER A 109 -8.51 -16.47 -12.60
CA SER A 109 -7.14 -16.73 -13.02
C SER A 109 -6.38 -15.43 -13.28
N ARG A 110 -5.07 -15.50 -13.07
CA ARG A 110 -4.16 -14.39 -13.41
C ARG A 110 -4.21 -14.12 -14.91
N VAL A 111 -4.44 -12.86 -15.29
CA VAL A 111 -4.14 -12.36 -16.64
C VAL A 111 -2.66 -11.98 -16.73
N SER A 112 -2.11 -11.73 -17.92
CA SER A 112 -0.69 -11.36 -18.08
C SER A 112 -0.44 -10.29 -19.13
N ASN A 113 -1.43 -9.44 -19.39
CA ASN A 113 -1.33 -8.41 -20.42
C ASN A 113 -0.86 -7.09 -19.80
N PHE A 114 0.44 -6.80 -19.88
CA PHE A 114 1.03 -5.56 -19.39
C PHE A 114 0.72 -4.40 -20.35
N TYR A 115 0.44 -3.22 -19.76
CA TYR A 115 0.11 -2.02 -20.55
C TYR A 115 0.59 -0.75 -19.85
N PHE A 116 0.79 0.32 -20.63
CA PHE A 116 1.08 1.66 -20.12
C PHE A 116 -0.20 2.44 -19.87
N ASP A 117 -0.20 3.28 -18.85
CA ASP A 117 -1.32 4.17 -18.53
C ASP A 117 -1.25 5.45 -19.39
N THR A 118 -1.62 5.32 -20.65
CA THR A 118 -1.67 6.44 -21.60
C THR A 118 -2.89 7.35 -21.42
N THR A 119 -3.80 6.99 -20.51
CA THR A 119 -4.97 7.82 -20.17
C THR A 119 -4.59 8.92 -19.16
N ASN A 120 -3.76 8.58 -18.16
CA ASN A 120 -3.40 9.49 -17.08
C ASN A 120 -2.00 10.10 -17.23
N LEU A 121 -1.13 9.47 -18.03
CA LEU A 121 0.26 9.90 -18.25
C LEU A 121 0.51 10.26 -19.70
N THR A 122 1.28 11.31 -19.91
CA THR A 122 1.82 11.70 -21.22
C THR A 122 3.10 10.93 -21.53
N ALA A 123 3.52 10.87 -22.79
CA ALA A 123 4.68 10.08 -23.23
C ALA A 123 6.00 10.49 -22.58
N ASP A 124 6.12 11.71 -22.04
CA ASP A 124 7.28 12.18 -21.30
C ASP A 124 7.25 11.84 -19.82
N GLU A 125 6.14 11.30 -19.32
CA GLU A 125 5.97 10.94 -17.91
C GLU A 125 6.19 9.45 -17.60
N TYR A 126 6.45 8.62 -18.61
CA TYR A 126 6.86 7.21 -18.44
C TYR A 126 7.93 6.83 -19.48
N TYR A 127 8.49 5.62 -19.35
CA TYR A 127 9.46 5.07 -20.30
C TYR A 127 8.80 3.97 -21.12
N ASP A 128 8.40 4.24 -22.35
CA ASP A 128 7.73 3.29 -23.26
C ASP A 128 8.64 2.15 -23.74
N GLU A 129 9.97 2.37 -23.75
CA GLU A 129 10.95 1.33 -24.06
C GLU A 129 11.03 0.23 -22.99
N PHE A 130 10.51 0.47 -21.78
CA PHE A 130 10.52 -0.49 -20.70
C PHE A 130 9.18 -1.22 -20.55
N ASN A 131 8.74 -1.94 -21.58
CA ASN A 131 7.63 -2.89 -21.49
C ASN A 131 8.03 -4.19 -20.75
N TYR A 132 9.33 -4.41 -20.49
CA TYR A 132 9.91 -5.42 -19.61
C TYR A 132 11.18 -4.82 -18.94
N PHE A 133 11.70 -5.49 -17.90
CA PHE A 133 12.83 -4.99 -17.14
C PHE A 133 14.06 -5.90 -17.34
N PRO A 134 15.02 -5.55 -18.24
CA PRO A 134 16.17 -6.40 -18.52
C PRO A 134 16.95 -6.76 -17.25
N GLY A 135 17.06 -8.06 -16.95
CA GLY A 135 17.76 -8.57 -15.76
C GLY A 135 16.95 -8.49 -14.45
N TYR A 136 15.69 -8.10 -14.51
CA TYR A 136 14.80 -8.01 -13.35
C TYR A 136 13.40 -8.51 -13.69
N ASP A 137 12.67 -8.95 -12.68
CA ASP A 137 11.24 -9.20 -12.78
C ASP A 137 10.47 -7.86 -12.82
N ARG A 138 9.33 -7.85 -13.50
CA ARG A 138 8.31 -6.80 -13.34
C ARG A 138 7.56 -7.05 -12.04
N GLY A 139 8.15 -6.55 -10.93
CA GLY A 139 7.59 -6.74 -9.60
C GLY A 139 6.32 -5.92 -9.41
N HIS A 140 5.20 -6.61 -9.18
CA HIS A 140 3.95 -5.98 -8.82
C HIS A 140 4.06 -5.34 -7.43
N ILE A 141 3.57 -4.12 -7.26
CA ILE A 141 3.44 -3.51 -5.94
C ILE A 141 2.04 -3.79 -5.37
N CYS A 142 0.95 -3.54 -6.08
CA CYS A 142 -0.32 -4.20 -5.79
C CYS A 142 -0.34 -5.56 -6.49
N PRO A 143 -0.25 -6.70 -5.76
CA PRO A 143 -0.09 -8.00 -6.39
C PRO A 143 -1.33 -8.43 -7.17
N SER A 144 -1.12 -9.06 -8.31
CA SER A 144 -2.19 -9.70 -9.07
C SER A 144 -2.98 -10.71 -8.22
N GLY A 145 -2.27 -11.48 -7.36
CA GLY A 145 -2.89 -12.45 -6.46
C GLY A 145 -3.85 -11.85 -5.41
N ASP A 146 -3.68 -10.58 -5.05
CA ASP A 146 -4.57 -9.87 -4.13
C ASP A 146 -5.84 -9.34 -4.82
N ARG A 147 -5.93 -9.42 -6.14
CA ARG A 147 -6.95 -8.79 -6.97
C ARG A 147 -7.64 -9.76 -7.92
N THR A 148 -7.86 -11.01 -7.47
CA THR A 148 -8.53 -12.06 -8.27
C THR A 148 -10.02 -12.22 -7.95
N ALA A 149 -10.64 -11.26 -7.29
CA ALA A 149 -12.10 -11.27 -7.06
C ALA A 149 -12.89 -11.00 -8.34
N SER A 150 -12.34 -10.27 -9.31
CA SER A 150 -12.87 -10.11 -10.67
C SER A 150 -11.74 -10.05 -11.68
N GLU A 151 -12.05 -10.31 -12.95
CA GLU A 151 -11.11 -10.19 -14.05
C GLU A 151 -10.62 -8.75 -14.21
N GLU A 152 -11.53 -7.76 -14.11
CA GLU A 152 -11.20 -6.34 -14.18
C GLU A 152 -10.21 -5.92 -13.09
N MET A 153 -10.45 -6.33 -11.83
CA MET A 153 -9.51 -6.05 -10.73
C MET A 153 -8.12 -6.60 -11.04
N ASN A 154 -8.06 -7.82 -11.53
CA ASN A 154 -6.80 -8.49 -11.85
C ASN A 154 -6.10 -7.82 -13.03
N ALA A 155 -6.80 -7.56 -14.12
CA ALA A 155 -6.24 -6.95 -15.32
C ALA A 155 -5.61 -5.57 -15.04
N GLN A 156 -6.25 -4.74 -14.21
CA GLN A 156 -5.70 -3.44 -13.83
C GLN A 156 -4.35 -3.53 -13.12
N THR A 157 -4.05 -4.62 -12.40
CA THR A 157 -2.75 -4.76 -11.72
C THR A 157 -1.56 -4.84 -12.66
N PHE A 158 -1.78 -5.13 -13.96
CA PHE A 158 -0.73 -5.24 -14.99
C PHE A 158 -0.35 -3.91 -15.64
N VAL A 159 -0.88 -2.79 -15.16
CA VAL A 159 -0.41 -1.47 -15.58
C VAL A 159 1.04 -1.23 -15.16
N MET A 160 1.85 -0.68 -16.06
CA MET A 160 3.29 -0.50 -15.80
C MET A 160 3.59 0.47 -14.67
N THR A 161 2.67 1.37 -14.31
CA THR A 161 2.79 2.23 -13.12
C THR A 161 2.72 1.46 -11.80
N ASN A 162 2.23 0.22 -11.82
CA ASN A 162 2.21 -0.69 -10.67
C ASN A 162 3.46 -1.59 -10.60
N MET A 163 4.44 -1.42 -11.50
CA MET A 163 5.63 -2.26 -11.61
C MET A 163 6.87 -1.54 -11.12
N GLN A 164 7.74 -2.28 -10.41
CA GLN A 164 9.12 -1.86 -10.14
C GLN A 164 10.09 -3.01 -10.40
N PRO A 165 11.34 -2.72 -10.85
CA PRO A 165 12.33 -3.77 -11.07
C PRO A 165 12.70 -4.48 -9.78
N GLN A 166 12.55 -5.79 -9.75
CA GLN A 166 12.88 -6.65 -8.61
C GLN A 166 13.77 -7.80 -9.04
N TYR A 167 14.75 -8.17 -8.22
CA TYR A 167 15.52 -9.39 -8.46
C TYR A 167 14.60 -10.60 -8.34
N HIS A 168 14.83 -11.60 -9.21
CA HIS A 168 14.03 -12.82 -9.20
C HIS A 168 14.05 -13.55 -7.86
N GLN A 169 15.20 -13.58 -7.18
CA GLN A 169 15.34 -14.17 -5.85
C GLN A 169 14.53 -13.46 -4.75
N PHE A 170 14.09 -12.24 -5.01
CA PHE A 170 13.23 -11.49 -4.12
C PHE A 170 11.73 -11.66 -4.48
N ASN A 171 11.40 -11.61 -5.78
CA ASN A 171 10.03 -11.58 -6.30
C ASN A 171 9.52 -12.92 -6.88
N GLY A 172 10.40 -13.89 -7.10
CA GLY A 172 10.07 -15.13 -7.81
C GLY A 172 10.05 -16.37 -6.93
N TYR A 173 10.17 -17.52 -7.61
CA TYR A 173 10.25 -18.84 -7.02
C TYR A 173 11.53 -19.52 -7.53
N ASP A 174 12.23 -20.26 -6.67
CA ASP A 174 13.35 -21.09 -7.08
C ASP A 174 12.88 -22.38 -7.79
N ASP A 175 13.81 -23.17 -8.32
CA ASP A 175 13.52 -24.43 -9.02
C ASP A 175 12.82 -25.49 -8.14
N SER A 176 12.90 -25.35 -6.83
CA SER A 176 12.23 -26.21 -5.84
C SER A 176 10.84 -25.67 -5.44
N GLY A 177 10.42 -24.52 -5.97
CA GLY A 177 9.16 -23.86 -5.66
C GLY A 177 9.17 -23.03 -4.38
N ASN A 178 10.35 -22.74 -3.80
CA ASN A 178 10.45 -21.86 -2.65
C ASN A 178 10.32 -20.41 -3.08
N SER A 179 9.55 -19.65 -2.31
CA SER A 179 9.23 -18.26 -2.62
C SER A 179 10.33 -17.30 -2.17
N GLY A 180 10.64 -16.30 -2.98
CA GLY A 180 11.42 -15.14 -2.58
C GLY A 180 10.75 -14.36 -1.44
N LEU A 181 11.51 -13.50 -0.78
CA LEU A 181 11.05 -12.82 0.44
C LEU A 181 9.81 -11.93 0.21
N TRP A 182 9.77 -11.20 -0.92
CA TRP A 182 8.61 -10.38 -1.27
C TRP A 182 7.33 -11.20 -1.42
N VAL A 183 7.42 -12.31 -2.14
CA VAL A 183 6.29 -13.25 -2.31
C VAL A 183 5.83 -13.83 -0.97
N ARG A 184 6.77 -14.15 -0.07
CA ARG A 184 6.43 -14.64 1.28
C ARG A 184 5.66 -13.61 2.10
N MET A 185 6.07 -12.32 2.04
CA MET A 185 5.34 -11.22 2.69
C MET A 185 3.93 -11.06 2.12
N GLU A 186 3.78 -11.11 0.79
CA GLU A 186 2.48 -11.05 0.13
C GLU A 186 1.59 -12.25 0.47
N ASN A 187 2.15 -13.45 0.50
CA ASN A 187 1.42 -14.65 0.91
C ASN A 187 0.94 -14.54 2.35
N GLN A 188 1.75 -13.97 3.25
CA GLN A 188 1.37 -13.76 4.63
C GLN A 188 0.24 -12.73 4.76
N LEU A 189 0.30 -11.65 3.99
CA LEU A 189 -0.74 -10.64 3.95
C LEU A 189 -2.09 -11.23 3.48
N ARG A 190 -2.09 -12.08 2.44
CA ARG A 190 -3.28 -12.83 2.00
C ARG A 190 -3.83 -13.74 3.09
N LYS A 191 -2.97 -14.48 3.80
CA LYS A 191 -3.39 -15.33 4.93
C LYS A 191 -4.07 -14.53 6.05
N TRP A 192 -3.63 -13.29 6.30
CA TRP A 192 -4.30 -12.41 7.26
C TRP A 192 -5.63 -11.90 6.71
N ALA A 193 -5.69 -11.51 5.43
CA ALA A 193 -6.92 -11.07 4.79
C ALA A 193 -8.00 -12.15 4.76
N ASP A 194 -7.63 -13.40 4.49
CA ASP A 194 -8.57 -14.55 4.47
C ASP A 194 -9.19 -14.84 5.86
N LYS A 195 -8.50 -14.45 6.93
CA LYS A 195 -8.99 -14.60 8.32
C LYS A 195 -9.80 -13.41 8.83
N LEU A 196 -9.97 -12.35 8.04
CA LEU A 196 -10.75 -11.18 8.42
C LEU A 196 -12.22 -11.54 8.63
N SER A 197 -12.89 -10.85 9.54
CA SER A 197 -14.36 -10.81 9.56
C SER A 197 -14.87 -9.98 8.38
N VAL A 198 -16.17 -10.02 8.11
CA VAL A 198 -16.77 -9.27 7.00
C VAL A 198 -16.71 -7.74 7.19
N THR A 199 -16.51 -7.29 8.43
CA THR A 199 -16.41 -5.87 8.80
C THR A 199 -14.96 -5.38 8.94
N ASP A 200 -14.00 -6.30 8.94
CA ASP A 200 -12.58 -5.97 9.08
C ASP A 200 -11.97 -5.58 7.73
N THR A 201 -10.96 -4.74 7.78
CA THR A 201 -10.22 -4.30 6.59
C THR A 201 -8.72 -4.26 6.91
N ILE A 202 -7.90 -4.68 5.97
CA ILE A 202 -6.48 -4.39 5.96
C ILE A 202 -6.22 -3.30 4.91
N PHE A 203 -5.64 -2.18 5.35
CA PHE A 203 -5.14 -1.09 4.53
C PHE A 203 -3.66 -1.32 4.28
N VAL A 204 -3.22 -1.20 3.05
CA VAL A 204 -1.85 -1.50 2.63
C VAL A 204 -1.30 -0.34 1.83
N CYS A 205 -0.07 0.06 2.14
CA CYS A 205 0.73 0.94 1.29
C CYS A 205 2.11 0.33 1.09
N LYS A 206 2.52 0.14 -0.16
CA LYS A 206 3.75 -0.58 -0.54
C LYS A 206 4.54 0.23 -1.57
N GLY A 207 5.85 0.00 -1.62
CA GLY A 207 6.70 0.59 -2.66
C GLY A 207 8.15 0.21 -2.54
N GLY A 208 8.90 0.54 -3.58
CA GLY A 208 10.37 0.54 -3.56
C GLY A 208 10.90 1.96 -3.37
N THR A 209 12.05 2.09 -2.75
CA THR A 209 12.69 3.39 -2.46
C THR A 209 13.17 4.08 -3.73
N ILE A 210 12.68 5.30 -3.98
CA ILE A 210 13.09 6.12 -5.14
C ILE A 210 13.53 7.54 -4.77
N ASP A 211 13.40 7.94 -3.51
CA ASP A 211 13.57 9.34 -3.10
C ASP A 211 15.02 9.72 -2.79
N SER A 212 15.87 8.76 -2.44
CA SER A 212 17.30 8.98 -2.13
C SER A 212 18.20 8.11 -3.01
N GLU A 213 19.26 8.69 -3.58
CA GLU A 213 20.25 7.95 -4.38
C GLU A 213 20.95 6.84 -3.58
N ALA A 214 21.12 7.00 -2.28
CA ALA A 214 21.68 5.96 -1.40
C ALA A 214 20.79 4.71 -1.31
N ASN A 215 19.52 4.85 -1.66
CA ASN A 215 18.51 3.80 -1.63
C ASN A 215 18.15 3.26 -3.02
N ILE A 216 19.00 3.54 -4.02
CA ILE A 216 18.89 3.06 -5.40
C ILE A 216 20.08 2.16 -5.69
N ILE A 217 19.86 0.97 -6.25
CA ILE A 217 20.94 0.07 -6.66
C ILE A 217 21.59 0.57 -7.94
N THR A 218 20.77 0.88 -8.94
CA THR A 218 21.18 1.28 -10.27
C THR A 218 19.98 1.83 -11.06
N ARG A 219 20.23 2.19 -12.32
CA ARG A 219 19.15 2.47 -13.30
C ARG A 219 19.36 1.62 -14.54
N ILE A 220 18.34 0.91 -14.96
CA ILE A 220 18.32 0.16 -16.21
C ILE A 220 18.49 1.17 -17.35
N ASN A 221 19.51 0.98 -18.20
CA ASN A 221 19.90 1.88 -19.29
C ASN A 221 20.05 3.34 -18.86
N GLY A 222 20.50 3.57 -17.61
CA GLY A 222 20.67 4.92 -17.04
C GLY A 222 19.36 5.66 -16.73
N LYS A 223 18.19 5.03 -16.88
CA LYS A 223 16.88 5.68 -16.79
C LYS A 223 16.01 5.07 -15.67
N LEU A 224 15.54 3.83 -15.84
CA LEU A 224 14.57 3.22 -14.97
C LEU A 224 15.19 2.83 -13.63
N ILE A 225 14.69 3.40 -12.54
CA ILE A 225 15.20 3.21 -11.18
C ILE A 225 15.00 1.75 -10.74
N VAL A 226 16.07 1.15 -10.21
CA VAL A 226 16.03 -0.12 -9.48
C VAL A 226 16.15 0.19 -8.00
N PRO A 227 15.04 0.11 -7.22
CA PRO A 227 15.04 0.40 -5.79
C PRO A 227 15.95 -0.56 -5.03
N LYS A 228 16.61 -0.10 -3.97
CA LYS A 228 17.39 -0.96 -3.08
C LYS A 228 16.52 -1.63 -2.04
N TYR A 229 15.59 -0.89 -1.48
CA TYR A 229 14.70 -1.38 -0.45
C TYR A 229 13.26 -1.38 -0.92
N PHE A 230 12.51 -2.36 -0.42
CA PHE A 230 11.06 -2.44 -0.56
C PHE A 230 10.39 -2.46 0.80
N TYR A 231 9.23 -1.86 0.88
CA TYR A 231 8.46 -1.74 2.11
C TYR A 231 6.97 -2.06 1.93
N MET A 232 6.34 -2.46 3.03
CA MET A 232 4.88 -2.56 3.17
C MET A 232 4.49 -1.93 4.50
N ALA A 233 3.67 -0.88 4.49
CA ALA A 233 2.94 -0.39 5.64
C ALA A 233 1.58 -1.05 5.66
N ILE A 234 1.19 -1.62 6.79
CA ILE A 234 -0.01 -2.44 6.96
C ILE A 234 -0.77 -1.95 8.19
N LEU A 235 -2.05 -1.61 8.00
CA LEU A 235 -2.98 -1.21 9.07
C LEU A 235 -4.20 -2.12 9.01
N ARG A 236 -4.50 -2.83 10.11
CA ARG A 236 -5.74 -3.59 10.27
C ARG A 236 -6.74 -2.78 11.06
N LYS A 237 -7.98 -2.65 10.55
CA LYS A 237 -9.15 -2.23 11.30
C LYS A 237 -9.99 -3.44 11.66
N SER A 238 -10.40 -3.56 12.91
CA SER A 238 -11.31 -4.60 13.40
C SER A 238 -12.27 -4.01 14.43
N SER A 239 -13.18 -4.82 14.99
CA SER A 239 -14.03 -4.45 16.12
C SER A 239 -13.24 -4.07 17.39
N PHE A 240 -11.97 -4.46 17.48
CA PHE A 240 -11.06 -4.14 18.60
C PHE A 240 -10.23 -2.87 18.35
N GLY A 241 -10.48 -2.13 17.26
CA GLY A 241 -9.74 -0.94 16.88
C GLY A 241 -8.71 -1.20 15.79
N TYR A 242 -7.64 -0.42 15.80
CA TYR A 242 -6.58 -0.44 14.79
C TYR A 242 -5.31 -1.12 15.31
N ALA A 243 -4.59 -1.79 14.41
CA ALA A 243 -3.26 -2.33 14.67
C ALA A 243 -2.37 -2.11 13.44
N GLY A 244 -1.21 -1.49 13.64
CA GLY A 244 -0.24 -1.19 12.58
C GLY A 244 1.01 -2.06 12.68
N MET A 245 1.64 -2.33 11.53
CA MET A 245 2.99 -2.86 11.39
C MET A 245 3.55 -2.55 10.03
N ALA A 246 4.85 -2.73 9.85
CA ALA A 246 5.47 -2.60 8.54
C ALA A 246 6.51 -3.71 8.28
N PHE A 247 6.78 -3.97 7.00
CA PHE A 247 7.96 -4.69 6.56
C PHE A 247 8.94 -3.74 5.87
N TRP A 248 10.23 -4.02 6.09
CA TRP A 248 11.34 -3.36 5.39
C TRP A 248 12.36 -4.41 4.97
N SER A 249 12.69 -4.45 3.68
CA SER A 249 13.67 -5.41 3.14
C SER A 249 14.47 -4.82 2.01
N ASP A 250 15.76 -5.13 1.93
CA ASP A 250 16.51 -4.95 0.70
C ASP A 250 16.16 -6.06 -0.30
N GLN A 251 16.26 -5.76 -1.58
CA GLN A 251 16.06 -6.75 -2.63
C GLN A 251 17.38 -7.45 -3.00
N THR A 252 18.08 -8.03 -2.02
CA THR A 252 19.32 -8.76 -2.31
C THR A 252 19.07 -9.90 -3.32
N LYS A 253 20.12 -10.29 -4.05
CA LYS A 253 20.13 -11.47 -4.94
C LYS A 253 20.13 -12.81 -4.21
N SER A 254 19.77 -12.84 -2.94
CA SER A 254 19.69 -14.03 -2.10
C SER A 254 18.23 -14.43 -1.89
N TRP A 255 17.95 -15.74 -1.91
CA TRP A 255 16.62 -16.28 -1.60
C TRP A 255 16.18 -16.10 -0.16
N ARG A 256 17.12 -15.86 0.75
CA ARG A 256 16.86 -15.61 2.19
C ARG A 256 15.98 -16.67 2.87
N MET A 257 16.18 -17.93 2.52
CA MET A 257 15.32 -19.04 2.99
C MET A 257 15.31 -19.22 4.49
N ASN A 258 16.41 -18.85 5.16
CA ASN A 258 16.58 -18.98 6.61
C ASN A 258 16.06 -17.77 7.40
N GLU A 259 15.59 -16.71 6.73
CA GLU A 259 15.07 -15.52 7.39
C GLU A 259 13.58 -15.66 7.65
N THR A 260 13.15 -15.32 8.87
CA THR A 260 11.72 -15.25 9.21
C THR A 260 11.13 -13.91 8.77
N LEU A 261 9.83 -13.84 8.56
CA LEU A 261 9.16 -12.56 8.27
C LEU A 261 9.27 -11.59 9.45
N HIS A 262 9.35 -12.12 10.67
CA HIS A 262 9.53 -11.31 11.89
C HIS A 262 10.83 -10.49 11.85
N SER A 263 11.91 -11.02 11.29
CA SER A 263 13.18 -10.29 11.18
C SER A 263 13.12 -9.05 10.26
N HIS A 264 12.08 -8.95 9.44
CA HIS A 264 11.81 -7.82 8.54
C HIS A 264 10.67 -6.91 9.03
N ALA A 265 10.03 -7.29 10.15
CA ALA A 265 8.93 -6.52 10.72
C ALA A 265 9.48 -5.36 11.57
N ILE A 266 8.91 -4.18 11.37
CA ILE A 266 9.24 -2.95 12.09
C ILE A 266 7.94 -2.19 12.44
N SER A 267 8.04 -1.16 13.27
CA SER A 267 6.93 -0.24 13.50
C SER A 267 6.71 0.68 12.30
N ILE A 268 5.51 1.25 12.18
CA ILE A 268 5.22 2.28 11.15
C ILE A 268 6.15 3.48 11.33
N SER A 269 6.29 4.00 12.56
CA SER A 269 7.19 5.15 12.84
C SER A 269 8.65 4.88 12.44
N GLU A 270 9.14 3.64 12.53
CA GLU A 270 10.48 3.30 12.05
C GLU A 270 10.53 3.29 10.52
N LEU A 271 9.46 2.81 9.86
CA LEU A 271 9.35 2.86 8.40
C LEU A 271 9.32 4.31 7.89
N GLU A 272 8.60 5.20 8.55
CA GLU A 272 8.51 6.64 8.22
C GLU A 272 9.87 7.32 8.29
N LYS A 273 10.66 7.05 9.33
CA LYS A 273 12.04 7.53 9.43
C LYS A 273 12.91 7.10 8.26
N ARG A 274 12.72 5.87 7.75
CA ARG A 274 13.49 5.32 6.63
C ARG A 274 13.06 5.86 5.27
N THR A 275 11.76 6.13 5.10
CA THR A 275 11.17 6.50 3.81
C THR A 275 10.91 7.99 3.66
N GLY A 276 10.72 8.71 4.76
CA GLY A 276 10.20 10.07 4.78
C GLY A 276 8.75 10.16 4.29
N ILE A 277 8.00 9.06 4.36
CA ILE A 277 6.58 8.98 4.02
C ILE A 277 5.80 8.87 5.32
N ASP A 278 4.83 9.73 5.54
CA ASP A 278 3.87 9.71 6.64
C ASP A 278 2.71 8.79 6.24
N PHE A 279 2.64 7.60 6.86
CA PHE A 279 1.67 6.56 6.52
C PHE A 279 0.39 6.72 7.33
N PHE A 280 -0.74 6.41 6.70
CA PHE A 280 -2.07 6.43 7.34
C PHE A 280 -2.49 7.79 7.91
N CYS A 281 -1.94 8.88 7.38
CA CYS A 281 -2.17 10.27 7.76
C CYS A 281 -3.67 10.70 7.80
N ASN A 282 -4.57 9.88 7.27
CA ASN A 282 -6.02 10.11 7.32
C ASN A 282 -6.69 9.50 8.56
N LEU A 283 -5.92 8.95 9.50
CA LEU A 283 -6.41 8.59 10.84
C LEU A 283 -6.47 9.83 11.73
N PRO A 284 -7.33 9.86 12.78
CA PRO A 284 -7.19 10.86 13.83
C PRO A 284 -5.80 10.83 14.46
N ASP A 285 -5.19 11.98 14.72
CA ASP A 285 -3.79 12.13 15.19
C ASP A 285 -3.45 11.23 16.40
N ASP A 286 -4.38 11.06 17.34
CA ASP A 286 -4.20 10.24 18.53
C ASP A 286 -4.19 8.74 18.21
N VAL A 287 -5.03 8.30 17.27
CA VAL A 287 -5.08 6.91 16.78
C VAL A 287 -3.84 6.60 15.97
N GLU A 288 -3.47 7.49 15.06
CA GLU A 288 -2.28 7.39 14.22
C GLU A 288 -1.02 7.22 15.08
N ALA A 289 -0.76 8.15 15.98
CA ALA A 289 0.40 8.11 16.89
C ALA A 289 0.46 6.83 17.74
N GLN A 290 -0.69 6.25 18.11
CA GLN A 290 -0.73 5.00 18.85
C GLN A 290 -0.36 3.79 18.00
N VAL A 291 -0.93 3.67 16.79
CA VAL A 291 -0.74 2.48 15.94
C VAL A 291 0.63 2.45 15.27
N GLU A 292 1.26 3.60 15.10
CA GLU A 292 2.56 3.73 14.45
C GLU A 292 3.74 3.42 15.37
N LYS A 293 3.60 3.68 16.65
CA LYS A 293 4.69 3.65 17.62
C LYS A 293 5.29 2.25 17.82
N THR A 294 4.42 1.24 17.92
CA THR A 294 4.84 -0.15 18.15
C THR A 294 3.87 -1.10 17.47
N PHE A 295 4.36 -2.26 17.02
CA PHE A 295 3.47 -3.33 16.58
C PHE A 295 3.39 -4.45 17.63
N ASN A 296 2.21 -5.04 17.77
CA ASN A 296 1.97 -6.17 18.65
C ASN A 296 1.94 -7.46 17.81
N SER A 297 2.98 -8.29 17.93
CA SER A 297 3.10 -9.55 17.18
C SER A 297 1.94 -10.53 17.43
N SER A 298 1.23 -10.43 18.57
CA SER A 298 0.06 -11.29 18.83
C SER A 298 -1.11 -11.03 17.89
N VAL A 299 -1.21 -9.82 17.33
CA VAL A 299 -2.22 -9.47 16.32
C VAL A 299 -1.86 -10.03 14.93
N TRP A 300 -0.56 -10.23 14.69
CA TRP A 300 0.01 -10.62 13.40
C TRP A 300 0.55 -12.05 13.42
N SER A 301 -0.35 -13.02 13.54
CA SER A 301 0.00 -14.44 13.62
C SER A 301 0.79 -14.93 12.40
N GLY A 302 1.87 -15.69 12.62
CA GLY A 302 2.68 -16.30 11.56
C GLY A 302 3.81 -15.41 11.01
N LEU A 303 4.21 -14.40 11.78
CA LEU A 303 5.45 -13.65 11.57
C LEU A 303 6.68 -14.50 11.85
#